data_d999f2eccc05899cfea65bba70048a34
#
_entry.id   d999f2eccc05899cfea65bba70048a34
#
_cell.length_a   1.000
_cell.length_b   1.000
_cell.length_c   1.000
_cell.angle_alpha   90.00
_cell.angle_beta   90.00
_cell.angle_gamma   90.00
#
_symmetry.space_group_name_H-M   'P 1'
#
loop_
_entity.id
_entity.type
_entity.pdbx_description
1 polymer ?
#
loop_
_entity_poly.entity_id
_entity_poly.type
_entity_poly.pdbx_seq_one_letter_code
_entity_poly.pdbx_strand_id
1 'polypeptide(L)'
;MISSNNNLADIKVVGVGGGGVNAVNRMIEEGLKGVQFVAINTDSQALIFSDADTKLDIGREATRGLGAGANPEVGKTSAEDHKSEIEDALQGSDMVFVTAGEGGGTGTGAAPVVASIAKKMGALTVGVVTRPFKFEGARRTRQAMAGIEELREVCDTLIVIPNDRLMQLGGEELSIVEAFRAADEVLHNGVQGITNLITIPGMINVDFADVRSVMSDAGSALMGIGSARGDNRAMTAAEQAINSPLLE
;
A
#
# COMPACT_ATOMS: atom_id res chain seq x y z
N MET A 1 -23.66 -13.58 29.92
CA MET A 1 -23.64 -12.56 28.84
C MET A 1 -22.21 -12.43 28.40
N ILE A 2 -21.87 -13.08 27.30
CA ILE A 2 -20.53 -12.89 26.63
C ILE A 2 -20.67 -11.55 25.90
N SER A 3 -20.00 -10.52 26.40
CA SER A 3 -19.89 -9.26 25.66
C SER A 3 -19.20 -9.57 24.37
N SER A 4 -19.89 -9.39 23.26
CA SER A 4 -19.33 -9.45 21.92
C SER A 4 -18.43 -8.23 21.66
N ASN A 5 -17.29 -8.15 22.38
CA ASN A 5 -16.14 -7.47 21.83
C ASN A 5 -15.57 -8.45 20.80
N ASN A 6 -16.01 -8.31 19.56
CA ASN A 6 -15.24 -8.82 18.43
C ASN A 6 -13.90 -8.07 18.48
N ASN A 7 -12.89 -8.67 19.10
CA ASN A 7 -11.51 -8.24 19.00
C ASN A 7 -10.99 -8.63 17.60
N LEU A 8 -11.56 -7.98 16.59
CA LEU A 8 -10.94 -7.94 15.27
C LEU A 8 -9.72 -7.03 15.38
N ALA A 9 -8.62 -7.41 14.77
CA ALA A 9 -7.43 -6.56 14.69
C ALA A 9 -7.78 -5.20 14.07
N ASP A 10 -7.27 -4.12 14.65
CA ASP A 10 -7.40 -2.78 14.09
C ASP A 10 -6.38 -2.63 12.94
N ILE A 11 -6.89 -2.63 11.72
CA ILE A 11 -6.09 -2.58 10.50
C ILE A 11 -6.31 -1.23 9.81
N LYS A 12 -5.22 -0.52 9.54
CA LYS A 12 -5.25 0.72 8.76
C LYS A 12 -4.50 0.57 7.46
N VAL A 13 -5.06 1.16 6.41
CA VAL A 13 -4.44 1.25 5.09
C VAL A 13 -4.13 2.71 4.81
N VAL A 14 -2.86 3.02 4.73
CA VAL A 14 -2.35 4.38 4.57
C VAL A 14 -1.85 4.57 3.15
N GLY A 15 -2.56 5.38 2.37
CA GLY A 15 -2.13 5.81 1.04
C GLY A 15 -1.27 7.07 1.12
N VAL A 16 -0.02 6.98 0.67
CA VAL A 16 0.94 8.07 0.74
C VAL A 16 1.27 8.62 -0.64
N GLY A 17 1.07 9.93 -0.82
CA GLY A 17 1.26 10.62 -2.10
C GLY A 17 0.17 10.28 -3.13
N GLY A 18 0.27 10.84 -4.34
CA GLY A 18 -0.77 10.68 -5.36
C GLY A 18 -1.09 9.23 -5.70
N GLY A 19 -0.07 8.39 -5.96
CA GLY A 19 -0.28 6.98 -6.28
C GLY A 19 -0.90 6.20 -5.12
N GLY A 20 -0.43 6.42 -3.88
CA GLY A 20 -0.99 5.76 -2.69
C GLY A 20 -2.44 6.19 -2.41
N VAL A 21 -2.76 7.48 -2.56
CA VAL A 21 -4.13 7.98 -2.39
C VAL A 21 -5.06 7.42 -3.46
N ASN A 22 -4.62 7.31 -4.72
CA ASN A 22 -5.40 6.68 -5.79
C ASN A 22 -5.68 5.21 -5.49
N ALA A 23 -4.67 4.47 -5.00
CA ALA A 23 -4.85 3.07 -4.60
C ALA A 23 -5.86 2.93 -3.45
N VAL A 24 -5.81 3.80 -2.43
CA VAL A 24 -6.80 3.84 -1.35
C VAL A 24 -8.19 4.13 -1.87
N ASN A 25 -8.36 5.13 -2.73
CA ASN A 25 -9.66 5.43 -3.35
C ASN A 25 -10.20 4.22 -4.12
N ARG A 26 -9.33 3.51 -4.85
CA ARG A 26 -9.71 2.29 -5.55
C ARG A 26 -10.17 1.18 -4.60
N MET A 27 -9.47 0.99 -3.48
CA MET A 27 -9.86 0.02 -2.45
C MET A 27 -11.24 0.33 -1.85
N ILE A 28 -11.54 1.61 -1.66
CA ILE A 28 -12.85 2.08 -1.17
C ILE A 28 -13.94 1.81 -2.21
N GLU A 29 -13.70 2.17 -3.49
CA GLU A 29 -14.61 1.92 -4.60
C GLU A 29 -14.95 0.42 -4.77
N GLU A 30 -13.95 -0.45 -4.64
CA GLU A 30 -14.11 -1.91 -4.71
C GLU A 30 -14.71 -2.52 -3.43
N GLY A 31 -14.96 -1.70 -2.41
CA GLY A 31 -15.67 -2.09 -1.19
C GLY A 31 -14.84 -2.95 -0.24
N LEU A 32 -13.52 -2.77 -0.17
CA LEU A 32 -12.68 -3.41 0.83
C LEU A 32 -13.17 -3.05 2.24
N LYS A 33 -13.42 -4.07 3.06
CA LYS A 33 -13.99 -3.93 4.41
C LYS A 33 -13.02 -4.43 5.49
N GLY A 34 -13.31 -4.05 6.73
CA GLY A 34 -12.52 -4.49 7.88
C GLY A 34 -11.24 -3.70 8.10
N VAL A 35 -11.09 -2.57 7.43
CA VAL A 35 -9.96 -1.66 7.55
C VAL A 35 -10.43 -0.22 7.64
N GLN A 36 -9.59 0.66 8.19
CA GLN A 36 -9.75 2.10 8.14
C GLN A 36 -8.77 2.69 7.13
N PHE A 37 -9.21 3.65 6.34
CA PHE A 37 -8.41 4.26 5.31
C PHE A 37 -7.86 5.62 5.74
N VAL A 38 -6.57 5.82 5.53
CA VAL A 38 -5.87 7.09 5.78
C VAL A 38 -5.21 7.56 4.48
N ALA A 39 -5.49 8.76 4.05
CA ALA A 39 -4.85 9.40 2.90
C ALA A 39 -3.89 10.49 3.37
N ILE A 40 -2.63 10.39 2.99
CA ILE A 40 -1.57 11.35 3.32
C ILE A 40 -0.99 11.92 2.04
N ASN A 41 -1.01 13.24 1.88
CA ASN A 41 -0.42 13.88 0.69
C ASN A 41 0.09 15.30 1.01
N THR A 42 1.00 15.80 0.18
CA THR A 42 1.42 17.21 0.11
C THR A 42 0.60 18.03 -0.90
N ASP A 43 -0.27 17.37 -1.67
CA ASP A 43 -1.21 17.99 -2.60
C ASP A 43 -2.61 17.98 -1.97
N SER A 44 -3.05 19.16 -1.52
CA SER A 44 -4.35 19.34 -0.87
C SER A 44 -5.51 19.05 -1.81
N GLN A 45 -5.36 19.28 -3.11
CA GLN A 45 -6.43 19.04 -4.09
C GLN A 45 -6.71 17.54 -4.24
N ALA A 46 -5.65 16.72 -4.27
CA ALA A 46 -5.81 15.26 -4.32
C ALA A 46 -6.53 14.71 -3.08
N LEU A 47 -6.31 15.32 -1.91
CA LEU A 47 -7.00 14.91 -0.68
C LEU A 47 -8.48 15.30 -0.65
N ILE A 48 -8.88 16.39 -1.27
CA ILE A 48 -10.30 16.79 -1.35
C ILE A 48 -11.14 15.70 -2.03
N PHE A 49 -10.62 15.09 -3.07
CA PHE A 49 -11.31 14.04 -3.84
C PHE A 49 -11.15 12.63 -3.27
N SER A 50 -10.42 12.45 -2.20
CA SER A 50 -10.31 11.15 -1.54
C SER A 50 -11.52 10.87 -0.66
N ASP A 51 -11.97 9.60 -0.63
CA ASP A 51 -13.02 9.12 0.26
C ASP A 51 -12.48 8.43 1.52
N ALA A 52 -11.18 8.57 1.81
CA ALA A 52 -10.55 8.01 3.00
C ALA A 52 -11.17 8.56 4.30
N ASP A 53 -11.24 7.71 5.33
CA ASP A 53 -11.80 8.04 6.65
C ASP A 53 -11.03 9.20 7.31
N THR A 54 -9.70 9.20 7.13
CA THR A 54 -8.81 10.25 7.65
C THR A 54 -7.95 10.81 6.50
N LYS A 55 -7.84 12.13 6.43
CA LYS A 55 -7.04 12.83 5.41
C LYS A 55 -6.05 13.75 6.08
N LEU A 56 -4.77 13.55 5.81
CA LEU A 56 -3.69 14.37 6.36
C LEU A 56 -2.99 15.16 5.26
N ASP A 57 -3.16 16.47 5.28
CA ASP A 57 -2.40 17.40 4.46
C ASP A 57 -1.08 17.72 5.15
N ILE A 58 -0.01 17.06 4.72
CA ILE A 58 1.35 17.29 5.23
C ILE A 58 2.13 18.32 4.41
N GLY A 59 1.47 18.97 3.43
CA GLY A 59 2.09 19.96 2.56
C GLY A 59 1.83 21.41 2.93
N ARG A 60 1.08 21.67 4.00
CA ARG A 60 0.60 23.02 4.36
C ARG A 60 1.72 24.04 4.45
N GLU A 61 2.80 23.73 5.14
CA GLU A 61 3.95 24.63 5.36
C GLU A 61 4.96 24.52 4.21
N ALA A 62 5.40 23.30 3.88
CA ALA A 62 6.51 23.09 2.94
C ALA A 62 6.13 23.36 1.48
N THR A 63 4.91 23.03 1.06
CA THR A 63 4.46 23.10 -0.35
C THR A 63 3.26 24.01 -0.58
N ARG A 64 2.67 24.55 0.47
CA ARG A 64 1.41 25.31 0.42
C ARG A 64 0.29 24.51 -0.28
N GLY A 65 0.27 23.18 -0.10
CA GLY A 65 -0.70 22.28 -0.71
C GLY A 65 -0.52 22.03 -2.20
N LEU A 66 0.60 22.42 -2.80
CA LEU A 66 0.86 22.29 -4.24
C LEU A 66 1.64 21.02 -4.63
N GLY A 67 1.90 20.13 -3.67
CA GLY A 67 2.66 18.91 -3.89
C GLY A 67 4.18 19.08 -3.79
N ALA A 68 4.90 17.95 -3.67
CA ALA A 68 6.36 17.93 -3.44
C ALA A 68 7.21 18.15 -4.70
N GLY A 69 6.62 18.39 -5.87
CA GLY A 69 7.34 18.68 -7.11
C GLY A 69 8.31 17.56 -7.55
N ALA A 70 7.95 16.30 -7.34
CA ALA A 70 8.79 15.12 -7.60
C ALA A 70 10.15 15.13 -6.85
N ASN A 71 10.20 15.80 -5.68
CA ASN A 71 11.36 15.83 -4.80
C ASN A 71 11.09 15.02 -3.51
N PRO A 72 11.72 13.84 -3.31
CA PRO A 72 11.51 13.02 -2.12
C PRO A 72 11.89 13.69 -0.80
N GLU A 73 12.92 14.54 -0.78
CA GLU A 73 13.31 15.28 0.43
C GLU A 73 12.21 16.20 0.94
N VAL A 74 11.46 16.84 0.03
CA VAL A 74 10.29 17.64 0.40
C VAL A 74 9.20 16.78 1.00
N GLY A 75 8.92 15.60 0.43
CA GLY A 75 7.97 14.63 0.97
C GLY A 75 8.37 14.13 2.36
N LYS A 76 9.64 13.81 2.55
CA LYS A 76 10.21 13.34 3.82
C LYS A 76 10.08 14.42 4.92
N THR A 77 10.59 15.61 4.65
CA THR A 77 10.50 16.74 5.59
C THR A 77 9.05 17.04 5.96
N SER A 78 8.14 17.07 4.96
CA SER A 78 6.71 17.28 5.20
C SER A 78 6.11 16.24 6.15
N ALA A 79 6.49 14.98 6.03
CA ALA A 79 6.02 13.92 6.93
C ALA A 79 6.64 14.04 8.33
N GLU A 80 7.92 14.41 8.43
CA GLU A 80 8.61 14.63 9.69
C GLU A 80 8.01 15.81 10.47
N ASP A 81 7.67 16.91 9.80
CA ASP A 81 7.03 18.09 10.38
C ASP A 81 5.61 17.78 10.91
N HIS A 82 4.92 16.80 10.30
CA HIS A 82 3.56 16.37 10.68
C HIS A 82 3.53 15.05 11.45
N LYS A 83 4.65 14.66 12.06
CA LYS A 83 4.79 13.38 12.75
C LYS A 83 3.71 13.14 13.80
N SER A 84 3.36 14.14 14.61
CA SER A 84 2.32 14.03 15.65
C SER A 84 0.95 13.73 15.06
N GLU A 85 0.58 14.37 13.95
CA GLU A 85 -0.70 14.11 13.27
C GLU A 85 -0.75 12.70 12.68
N ILE A 86 0.38 12.20 12.17
CA ILE A 86 0.50 10.83 11.66
C ILE A 86 0.40 9.83 12.82
N GLU A 87 1.07 10.07 13.95
CA GLU A 87 0.97 9.25 15.16
C GLU A 87 -0.48 9.17 15.64
N ASP A 88 -1.18 10.30 15.73
CA ASP A 88 -2.60 10.35 16.15
C ASP A 88 -3.49 9.55 15.20
N ALA A 89 -3.28 9.66 13.88
CA ALA A 89 -4.04 8.91 12.89
C ALA A 89 -3.80 7.38 12.93
N LEU A 90 -2.62 6.96 13.37
CA LEU A 90 -2.23 5.54 13.46
C LEU A 90 -2.46 4.95 14.85
N GLN A 91 -2.90 5.74 15.82
CA GLN A 91 -3.06 5.26 17.19
C GLN A 91 -3.98 4.05 17.28
N GLY A 92 -3.58 3.06 18.08
CA GLY A 92 -4.34 1.85 18.36
C GLY A 92 -4.31 0.80 17.26
N SER A 93 -3.57 1.01 16.17
CA SER A 93 -3.47 0.03 15.08
C SER A 93 -2.67 -1.20 15.50
N ASP A 94 -3.22 -2.39 15.22
CA ASP A 94 -2.51 -3.66 15.31
C ASP A 94 -1.67 -3.90 14.05
N MET A 95 -2.16 -3.45 12.89
CA MET A 95 -1.52 -3.59 11.59
C MET A 95 -1.68 -2.32 10.76
N VAL A 96 -0.63 -1.93 10.07
CA VAL A 96 -0.63 -0.79 9.14
C VAL A 96 -0.05 -1.22 7.80
N PHE A 97 -0.87 -1.09 6.76
CA PHE A 97 -0.41 -1.13 5.38
C PHE A 97 0.01 0.27 4.94
N VAL A 98 1.22 0.39 4.40
CA VAL A 98 1.69 1.63 3.78
C VAL A 98 1.76 1.40 2.28
N THR A 99 0.88 2.08 1.53
CA THR A 99 0.83 1.97 0.08
C THR A 99 1.26 3.26 -0.60
N ALA A 100 2.14 3.15 -1.57
CA ALA A 100 2.67 4.29 -2.31
C ALA A 100 3.09 3.90 -3.74
N GLY A 101 3.03 4.86 -4.65
CA GLY A 101 3.74 4.79 -5.92
C GLY A 101 5.13 5.40 -5.76
N GLU A 102 6.15 4.57 -5.85
CA GLU A 102 7.53 4.99 -5.70
C GLU A 102 8.05 5.74 -6.94
N GLY A 103 9.01 6.63 -6.74
CA GLY A 103 9.62 7.45 -7.81
C GLY A 103 9.07 8.88 -7.90
N GLY A 104 8.01 9.19 -7.16
CA GLY A 104 7.50 10.56 -6.98
C GLY A 104 8.18 11.29 -5.81
N GLY A 105 7.65 12.44 -5.44
CA GLY A 105 8.15 13.21 -4.29
C GLY A 105 7.55 12.72 -2.98
N THR A 106 6.23 12.88 -2.83
CA THR A 106 5.53 12.59 -1.57
C THR A 106 5.57 11.11 -1.22
N GLY A 107 5.17 10.21 -2.14
CA GLY A 107 5.16 8.77 -1.88
C GLY A 107 6.53 8.27 -1.45
N THR A 108 7.56 8.54 -2.25
CA THR A 108 8.93 8.08 -2.03
C THR A 108 9.54 8.61 -0.73
N GLY A 109 9.31 9.90 -0.42
CA GLY A 109 9.92 10.51 0.76
C GLY A 109 9.15 10.30 2.05
N ALA A 110 7.81 10.37 2.00
CA ALA A 110 6.97 10.28 3.20
C ALA A 110 6.64 8.85 3.62
N ALA A 111 6.53 7.88 2.69
CA ALA A 111 6.17 6.52 3.06
C ALA A 111 7.13 5.86 4.06
N PRO A 112 8.47 5.99 3.94
CA PRO A 112 9.39 5.47 4.97
C PRO A 112 9.19 6.11 6.35
N VAL A 113 8.87 7.41 6.41
CA VAL A 113 8.59 8.11 7.67
C VAL A 113 7.31 7.55 8.31
N VAL A 114 6.23 7.41 7.54
CA VAL A 114 4.96 6.83 8.00
C VAL A 114 5.16 5.39 8.49
N ALA A 115 5.86 4.56 7.73
CA ALA A 115 6.16 3.19 8.11
C ALA A 115 6.99 3.11 9.40
N SER A 116 8.01 3.96 9.56
CA SER A 116 8.82 4.06 10.78
C SER A 116 7.98 4.44 12.00
N ILE A 117 7.03 5.35 11.85
CA ILE A 117 6.09 5.74 12.90
C ILE A 117 5.22 4.56 13.30
N ALA A 118 4.58 3.88 12.33
CA ALA A 118 3.73 2.71 12.57
C ALA A 118 4.50 1.60 13.31
N LYS A 119 5.69 1.26 12.86
CA LYS A 119 6.54 0.24 13.50
C LYS A 119 6.94 0.61 14.92
N LYS A 120 7.29 1.87 15.18
CA LYS A 120 7.62 2.37 16.53
C LYS A 120 6.43 2.33 17.49
N MET A 121 5.22 2.45 16.98
CA MET A 121 3.98 2.33 17.76
C MET A 121 3.61 0.86 18.03
N GLY A 122 4.35 -0.11 17.51
CA GLY A 122 4.15 -1.54 17.72
C GLY A 122 3.18 -2.20 16.74
N ALA A 123 2.73 -1.49 15.71
CA ALA A 123 1.91 -2.07 14.65
C ALA A 123 2.75 -2.97 13.73
N LEU A 124 2.18 -4.10 13.30
CA LEU A 124 2.74 -4.88 12.20
C LEU A 124 2.70 -4.01 10.92
N THR A 125 3.87 -3.64 10.40
CA THR A 125 3.98 -2.66 9.33
C THR A 125 4.35 -3.33 8.02
N VAL A 126 3.43 -3.28 7.05
CA VAL A 126 3.56 -3.92 5.73
C VAL A 126 3.55 -2.85 4.65
N GLY A 127 4.66 -2.73 3.92
CA GLY A 127 4.73 -1.90 2.73
C GLY A 127 4.21 -2.65 1.51
N VAL A 128 3.31 -2.04 0.74
CA VAL A 128 2.84 -2.55 -0.55
C VAL A 128 2.96 -1.41 -1.55
N VAL A 129 4.02 -1.42 -2.35
CA VAL A 129 4.38 -0.27 -3.18
C VAL A 129 4.65 -0.67 -4.62
N THR A 130 4.48 0.27 -5.55
CA THR A 130 4.79 0.06 -6.96
C THR A 130 6.10 0.72 -7.34
N ARG A 131 6.85 0.05 -8.23
CA ARG A 131 8.00 0.62 -8.93
C ARG A 131 7.52 1.19 -10.27
N PRO A 132 7.95 2.41 -10.67
CA PRO A 132 7.44 3.09 -11.85
C PRO A 132 7.69 2.29 -13.14
N PHE A 133 6.85 2.54 -14.13
CA PHE A 133 7.05 2.07 -15.50
C PHE A 133 8.32 2.66 -16.10
N LYS A 134 8.98 1.94 -17.00
CA LYS A 134 10.17 2.43 -17.71
C LYS A 134 9.93 3.72 -18.48
N PHE A 135 8.72 3.88 -19.05
CA PHE A 135 8.37 5.09 -19.80
C PHE A 135 8.27 6.35 -18.91
N GLU A 136 8.18 6.22 -17.59
CA GLU A 136 8.20 7.35 -16.66
C GLU A 136 9.59 7.96 -16.48
N GLY A 137 10.61 7.26 -16.94
CA GLY A 137 11.98 7.77 -17.10
C GLY A 137 12.93 7.38 -15.97
N ALA A 138 14.22 7.39 -16.30
CA ALA A 138 15.29 6.90 -15.43
C ALA A 138 15.44 7.68 -14.11
N ARG A 139 15.02 8.96 -14.05
CA ARG A 139 15.03 9.74 -12.81
C ARG A 139 14.07 9.13 -11.79
N ARG A 140 12.82 8.85 -12.20
CA ARG A 140 11.82 8.23 -11.33
C ARG A 140 12.26 6.85 -10.87
N THR A 141 12.83 6.05 -11.76
CA THR A 141 13.35 4.73 -11.40
C THR A 141 14.42 4.80 -10.31
N ARG A 142 15.39 5.73 -10.44
CA ARG A 142 16.43 5.90 -9.39
C ARG A 142 15.87 6.36 -8.06
N GLN A 143 14.93 7.31 -8.08
CA GLN A 143 14.26 7.80 -6.87
C GLN A 143 13.47 6.66 -6.20
N ALA A 144 12.74 5.85 -6.99
CA ALA A 144 12.00 4.71 -6.50
C ALA A 144 12.91 3.68 -5.80
N MET A 145 14.04 3.36 -6.40
CA MET A 145 14.99 2.40 -5.81
C MET A 145 15.51 2.88 -4.45
N ALA A 146 15.82 4.18 -4.32
CA ALA A 146 16.27 4.75 -3.04
C ALA A 146 15.15 4.68 -1.97
N GLY A 147 13.91 5.07 -2.31
CA GLY A 147 12.78 5.00 -1.37
C GLY A 147 12.43 3.57 -0.96
N ILE A 148 12.51 2.61 -1.89
CA ILE A 148 12.29 1.19 -1.61
C ILE A 148 13.33 0.65 -0.62
N GLU A 149 14.60 1.04 -0.73
CA GLU A 149 15.63 0.67 0.24
C GLU A 149 15.34 1.26 1.63
N GLU A 150 14.95 2.54 1.72
CA GLU A 150 14.54 3.15 3.00
C GLU A 150 13.31 2.45 3.61
N LEU A 151 12.31 2.07 2.77
CA LEU A 151 11.15 1.31 3.23
C LEU A 151 11.53 -0.09 3.74
N ARG A 152 12.48 -0.75 3.09
CA ARG A 152 12.96 -2.09 3.49
C ARG A 152 13.54 -2.10 4.90
N GLU A 153 14.19 -1.02 5.31
CA GLU A 153 14.77 -0.90 6.65
C GLU A 153 13.73 -0.71 7.75
N VAL A 154 12.57 -0.15 7.42
CA VAL A 154 11.56 0.25 8.42
C VAL A 154 10.28 -0.59 8.40
N CYS A 155 9.98 -1.33 7.35
CA CYS A 155 8.85 -2.26 7.30
C CYS A 155 9.20 -3.62 7.93
N ASP A 156 8.19 -4.32 8.46
CA ASP A 156 8.29 -5.74 8.80
C ASP A 156 8.33 -6.60 7.55
N THR A 157 7.44 -6.28 6.61
CA THR A 157 7.36 -6.93 5.29
C THR A 157 7.20 -5.86 4.21
N LEU A 158 7.92 -6.00 3.11
CA LEU A 158 7.82 -5.12 1.96
C LEU A 158 7.53 -5.91 0.69
N ILE A 159 6.40 -5.59 0.06
CA ILE A 159 5.99 -6.10 -1.25
C ILE A 159 6.22 -4.99 -2.27
N VAL A 160 7.08 -5.24 -3.25
CA VAL A 160 7.38 -4.30 -4.33
C VAL A 160 6.84 -4.85 -5.64
N ILE A 161 5.94 -4.10 -6.26
CA ILE A 161 5.28 -4.47 -7.51
C ILE A 161 5.94 -3.71 -8.67
N PRO A 162 6.65 -4.39 -9.58
CA PRO A 162 7.22 -3.72 -10.74
C PRO A 162 6.13 -3.47 -11.79
N ASN A 163 5.78 -2.19 -12.01
CA ASN A 163 4.70 -1.82 -12.93
C ASN A 163 4.93 -2.35 -14.37
N ASP A 164 6.18 -2.45 -14.83
CA ASP A 164 6.48 -3.02 -16.14
C ASP A 164 5.94 -4.44 -16.34
N ARG A 165 5.80 -5.22 -15.26
CA ARG A 165 5.25 -6.58 -15.31
C ARG A 165 3.73 -6.59 -15.54
N LEU A 166 3.05 -5.51 -15.16
CA LEU A 166 1.61 -5.36 -15.40
C LEU A 166 1.28 -5.25 -16.88
N MET A 167 2.19 -4.68 -17.68
CA MET A 167 2.06 -4.62 -19.13
C MET A 167 2.01 -6.02 -19.79
N GLN A 168 2.61 -7.02 -19.14
CA GLN A 168 2.60 -8.41 -19.62
C GLN A 168 1.28 -9.12 -19.31
N LEU A 169 0.54 -8.67 -18.29
CA LEU A 169 -0.75 -9.24 -17.87
C LEU A 169 -1.91 -8.75 -18.74
N GLY A 170 -1.80 -7.54 -19.30
CA GLY A 170 -2.90 -6.86 -20.02
C GLY A 170 -2.91 -7.06 -21.53
N GLY A 171 -1.94 -7.76 -22.13
CA GLY A 171 -1.85 -7.90 -23.58
C GLY A 171 -1.18 -6.71 -24.29
N GLU A 172 -1.15 -6.75 -25.64
CA GLU A 172 -0.34 -5.82 -26.46
C GLU A 172 -0.90 -4.38 -26.58
N GLU A 173 -2.10 -4.07 -26.08
CA GLU A 173 -2.79 -2.79 -26.36
C GLU A 173 -3.26 -2.04 -25.09
N LEU A 174 -2.53 -2.10 -23.98
CA LEU A 174 -2.89 -1.29 -22.81
C LEU A 174 -2.56 0.19 -23.03
N SER A 175 -3.58 1.06 -22.88
CA SER A 175 -3.34 2.49 -22.77
C SER A 175 -2.61 2.84 -21.49
N ILE A 176 -1.96 4.01 -21.45
CA ILE A 176 -1.26 4.51 -20.24
C ILE A 176 -2.23 4.58 -19.04
N VAL A 177 -3.47 4.99 -19.26
CA VAL A 177 -4.49 5.10 -18.20
C VAL A 177 -4.84 3.71 -17.64
N GLU A 178 -5.00 2.71 -18.51
CA GLU A 178 -5.27 1.33 -18.09
C GLU A 178 -4.08 0.72 -17.36
N ALA A 179 -2.85 1.04 -17.77
CA ALA A 179 -1.65 0.59 -17.08
C ALA A 179 -1.59 1.12 -15.62
N PHE A 180 -1.91 2.39 -15.40
CA PHE A 180 -1.98 2.95 -14.04
C PHE A 180 -3.15 2.36 -13.23
N ARG A 181 -4.30 2.11 -13.84
CA ARG A 181 -5.41 1.41 -13.18
C ARG A 181 -5.03 -0.02 -12.76
N ALA A 182 -4.30 -0.73 -13.61
CA ALA A 182 -3.77 -2.06 -13.26
C ALA A 182 -2.80 -1.99 -12.07
N ALA A 183 -1.99 -0.95 -11.96
CA ALA A 183 -1.13 -0.73 -10.80
C ALA A 183 -1.94 -0.52 -9.51
N ASP A 184 -2.99 0.31 -9.55
CA ASP A 184 -3.88 0.53 -8.40
C ASP A 184 -4.63 -0.77 -8.02
N GLU A 185 -5.08 -1.55 -9.00
CA GLU A 185 -5.74 -2.84 -8.79
C GLU A 185 -4.82 -3.88 -8.12
N VAL A 186 -3.56 -3.94 -8.52
CA VAL A 186 -2.61 -4.88 -7.90
C VAL A 186 -2.26 -4.46 -6.47
N LEU A 187 -2.15 -3.16 -6.17
CA LEU A 187 -2.02 -2.67 -4.80
C LEU A 187 -3.25 -3.05 -3.96
N HIS A 188 -4.45 -2.88 -4.50
CA HIS A 188 -5.70 -3.35 -3.87
C HIS A 188 -5.63 -4.84 -3.57
N ASN A 189 -5.33 -5.68 -4.57
CA ASN A 189 -5.28 -7.12 -4.42
C ASN A 189 -4.27 -7.57 -3.37
N GLY A 190 -3.11 -6.89 -3.27
CA GLY A 190 -2.11 -7.15 -2.27
C GLY A 190 -2.61 -6.92 -0.84
N VAL A 191 -3.25 -5.78 -0.62
CA VAL A 191 -3.84 -5.43 0.68
C VAL A 191 -5.03 -6.34 1.00
N GLN A 192 -5.94 -6.54 0.03
CA GLN A 192 -7.13 -7.37 0.19
C GLN A 192 -6.78 -8.82 0.51
N GLY A 193 -5.80 -9.40 -0.17
CA GLY A 193 -5.38 -10.78 0.03
C GLY A 193 -4.97 -11.06 1.48
N ILE A 194 -4.20 -10.17 2.08
CA ILE A 194 -3.77 -10.28 3.48
C ILE A 194 -4.92 -9.96 4.44
N THR A 195 -5.67 -8.90 4.17
CA THR A 195 -6.79 -8.47 5.02
C THR A 195 -7.88 -9.53 5.08
N ASN A 196 -8.23 -10.15 3.95
CA ASN A 196 -9.26 -11.20 3.90
C ASN A 196 -8.89 -12.42 4.73
N LEU A 197 -7.61 -12.78 4.84
CA LEU A 197 -7.18 -13.88 5.71
C LEU A 197 -7.52 -13.63 7.18
N ILE A 198 -7.52 -12.38 7.60
CA ILE A 198 -7.75 -11.97 8.99
C ILE A 198 -9.25 -11.72 9.25
N THR A 199 -9.94 -11.09 8.28
CA THR A 199 -11.27 -10.52 8.49
C THR A 199 -12.42 -11.41 8.01
N ILE A 200 -12.16 -12.33 7.07
CA ILE A 200 -13.20 -13.20 6.49
C ILE A 200 -13.07 -14.61 7.07
N PRO A 201 -14.10 -15.09 7.81
CA PRO A 201 -14.13 -16.47 8.28
C PRO A 201 -14.16 -17.45 7.10
N GLY A 202 -13.19 -18.37 7.06
CA GLY A 202 -13.08 -19.40 6.04
C GLY A 202 -13.24 -20.82 6.62
N MET A 203 -13.00 -21.83 5.79
CA MET A 203 -12.92 -23.22 6.23
C MET A 203 -11.72 -23.44 7.17
N ILE A 204 -10.63 -22.75 6.92
CA ILE A 204 -9.45 -22.65 7.78
C ILE A 204 -9.33 -21.19 8.18
N ASN A 205 -9.41 -20.92 9.48
CA ASN A 205 -9.29 -19.56 10.01
C ASN A 205 -7.83 -19.31 10.36
N VAL A 206 -7.33 -18.17 9.90
CA VAL A 206 -6.02 -17.62 10.27
C VAL A 206 -6.30 -16.42 11.16
N ASP A 207 -5.77 -16.41 12.37
CA ASP A 207 -5.91 -15.25 13.25
C ASP A 207 -4.79 -14.22 12.99
N PHE A 208 -4.93 -13.04 13.58
CA PHE A 208 -3.94 -11.98 13.42
C PHE A 208 -2.56 -12.37 14.00
N ALA A 209 -2.53 -13.17 15.06
CA ALA A 209 -1.27 -13.62 15.66
C ALA A 209 -0.47 -14.52 14.71
N ASP A 210 -1.16 -15.37 13.95
CA ASP A 210 -0.53 -16.22 12.92
C ASP A 210 0.08 -15.34 11.80
N VAL A 211 -0.69 -14.36 11.30
CA VAL A 211 -0.20 -13.42 10.28
C VAL A 211 1.00 -12.63 10.81
N ARG A 212 0.91 -12.11 12.04
CA ARG A 212 2.00 -11.39 12.68
C ARG A 212 3.26 -12.25 12.79
N SER A 213 3.14 -13.52 13.22
CA SER A 213 4.29 -14.42 13.40
C SER A 213 5.06 -14.68 12.11
N VAL A 214 4.36 -14.69 10.96
CA VAL A 214 4.95 -14.95 9.64
C VAL A 214 5.54 -13.66 9.03
N MET A 215 4.88 -12.51 9.26
CA MET A 215 5.21 -11.27 8.56
C MET A 215 6.10 -10.32 9.37
N SER A 216 6.26 -10.52 10.69
CA SER A 216 7.17 -9.69 11.50
C SER A 216 8.62 -9.92 11.07
N ASP A 217 9.31 -8.82 10.77
CA ASP A 217 10.72 -8.80 10.35
C ASP A 217 11.05 -9.78 9.19
N ALA A 218 10.06 -10.07 8.34
CA ALA A 218 10.21 -11.01 7.22
C ALA A 218 11.00 -10.41 6.03
N GLY A 219 11.12 -9.09 5.96
CA GLY A 219 11.85 -8.41 4.90
C GLY A 219 11.07 -8.33 3.59
N SER A 220 11.67 -8.72 2.47
CA SER A 220 11.01 -8.67 1.17
C SER A 220 10.09 -9.87 0.96
N ALA A 221 8.89 -9.60 0.45
CA ALA A 221 7.93 -10.62 0.05
C ALA A 221 7.54 -10.46 -1.44
N LEU A 222 7.15 -11.55 -2.05
CA LEU A 222 6.62 -11.59 -3.41
C LEU A 222 5.15 -11.97 -3.38
N MET A 223 4.39 -11.50 -4.36
CA MET A 223 2.96 -11.75 -4.46
C MET A 223 2.61 -12.27 -5.86
N GLY A 224 1.93 -13.40 -5.91
CA GLY A 224 1.30 -13.90 -7.12
C GLY A 224 -0.21 -13.99 -6.95
N ILE A 225 -0.95 -13.69 -8.00
CA ILE A 225 -2.42 -13.67 -7.98
C ILE A 225 -2.93 -14.62 -9.04
N GLY A 226 -3.90 -15.46 -8.67
CA GLY A 226 -4.62 -16.33 -9.58
C GLY A 226 -6.10 -16.39 -9.24
N SER A 227 -6.95 -16.37 -10.26
CA SER A 227 -8.40 -16.46 -10.14
C SER A 227 -8.97 -17.38 -11.19
N ALA A 228 -9.83 -18.31 -10.80
CA ALA A 228 -10.47 -19.23 -11.72
C ALA A 228 -11.90 -19.59 -11.31
N ARG A 229 -12.69 -20.04 -12.26
CA ARG A 229 -14.07 -20.53 -12.07
C ARG A 229 -14.22 -21.91 -12.70
N GLY A 230 -15.25 -22.67 -12.28
CA GLY A 230 -15.55 -24.02 -12.80
C GLY A 230 -14.98 -25.14 -11.94
N ASP A 231 -15.03 -26.38 -12.45
CA ASP A 231 -14.77 -27.60 -11.68
C ASP A 231 -13.32 -27.72 -11.20
N ASN A 232 -12.36 -27.24 -11.98
CA ASN A 232 -10.91 -27.30 -11.64
C ASN A 232 -10.36 -25.96 -11.11
N ARG A 233 -11.23 -25.06 -10.62
CA ARG A 233 -10.90 -23.69 -10.25
C ARG A 233 -9.73 -23.53 -9.28
N ALA A 234 -9.65 -24.42 -8.28
CA ALA A 234 -8.61 -24.33 -7.26
C ALA A 234 -7.21 -24.55 -7.84
N MET A 235 -7.05 -25.60 -8.66
CA MET A 235 -5.78 -25.90 -9.32
C MET A 235 -5.40 -24.82 -10.32
N THR A 236 -6.34 -24.40 -11.17
CA THR A 236 -6.11 -23.36 -12.17
C THR A 236 -5.73 -22.01 -11.53
N ALA A 237 -6.39 -21.61 -10.43
CA ALA A 237 -6.04 -20.40 -9.70
C ALA A 237 -4.64 -20.50 -9.06
N ALA A 238 -4.29 -21.64 -8.47
CA ALA A 238 -2.97 -21.89 -7.92
C ALA A 238 -1.88 -21.83 -8.98
N GLU A 239 -2.08 -22.46 -10.14
CA GLU A 239 -1.15 -22.42 -11.27
C GLU A 239 -0.95 -20.99 -11.79
N GLN A 240 -2.02 -20.20 -11.90
CA GLN A 240 -1.92 -18.78 -12.29
C GLN A 240 -1.14 -17.96 -11.28
N ALA A 241 -1.37 -18.17 -9.99
CA ALA A 241 -0.66 -17.45 -8.93
C ALA A 241 0.85 -17.77 -8.94
N ILE A 242 1.23 -19.04 -9.09
CA ILE A 242 2.63 -19.48 -9.12
C ILE A 242 3.35 -18.99 -10.38
N ASN A 243 2.66 -18.88 -11.50
CA ASN A 243 3.22 -18.42 -12.77
C ASN A 243 2.99 -16.91 -13.00
N SER A 244 2.60 -16.17 -11.95
CA SER A 244 2.38 -14.73 -12.08
C SER A 244 3.67 -13.99 -12.44
N PRO A 245 3.64 -13.10 -13.46
CA PRO A 245 4.80 -12.26 -13.79
C PRO A 245 5.24 -11.34 -12.64
N LEU A 246 4.40 -11.16 -11.62
CA LEU A 246 4.71 -10.36 -10.43
C LEU A 246 5.72 -11.04 -9.49
N LEU A 247 5.95 -12.36 -9.64
CA LEU A 247 6.91 -13.12 -8.84
C LEU A 247 8.36 -13.05 -9.36
N GLU A 248 8.58 -12.46 -10.52
CA GLU A 248 9.91 -12.23 -11.11
C GLU A 248 10.33 -10.76 -10.88
#